data_d2a11cba3c3d0d40ea96eaec5463f61a
#
_entry.id   d2a11cba3c3d0d40ea96eaec5463f61a
#
_cell.length_a   1.000
_cell.length_b   1.000
_cell.length_c   1.000
_cell.angle_alpha   90.00
_cell.angle_beta   90.00
_cell.angle_gamma   90.00
#
_symmetry.space_group_name_H-M   'P 1'
#
loop_
_entity.id
_entity.type
_entity.pdbx_description
1 polymer ?
#
loop_
_entity_poly.entity_id
_entity_poly.type
_entity_poly.pdbx_seq_one_letter_code
_entity_poly.pdbx_strand_id
1 'polypeptide(L)'
;MKKFIITISREFGCNAREVARKAAAELGVEFYDKDLVDMAAERAGISRDSFLDSEEMLDKNADRLLKSFGYGSSTQFYSDKAVKAQVDIIRDLANKRVSAIFFGRCADYVLREYPNHMNVFLYAPLEARIKHMCETYDLSWPEADKLIKRVDRQRHNYYKYVTGKNRGDRDNKHLMIDVDRKSVV
;
A
#
# COMPACT_ATOMS: atom_id res chain seq x y z
N MET A 1 -11.54 -0.92 -25.45
CA MET A 1 -11.63 -1.85 -24.29
C MET A 1 -12.55 -1.25 -23.23
N LYS A 2 -13.31 -2.08 -22.50
CA LYS A 2 -14.06 -1.58 -21.35
C LYS A 2 -13.06 -1.15 -20.28
N LYS A 3 -13.31 -0.02 -19.61
CA LYS A 3 -12.54 0.44 -18.45
C LYS A 3 -12.54 -0.60 -17.34
N PHE A 4 -11.38 -0.80 -16.72
CA PHE A 4 -11.20 -1.68 -15.55
C PHE A 4 -10.33 -1.02 -14.50
N ILE A 5 -10.44 -1.49 -13.28
CA ILE A 5 -9.64 -1.05 -12.14
C ILE A 5 -9.00 -2.26 -11.47
N ILE A 6 -7.72 -2.16 -11.17
CA ILE A 6 -7.01 -3.13 -10.34
C ILE A 6 -6.60 -2.44 -9.05
N THR A 7 -6.91 -3.05 -7.91
CA THR A 7 -6.37 -2.63 -6.63
C THR A 7 -5.32 -3.63 -6.17
N ILE A 8 -4.16 -3.17 -5.73
CA ILE A 8 -3.08 -4.03 -5.28
C ILE A 8 -2.77 -3.75 -3.82
N SER A 9 -3.14 -4.68 -2.95
CA SER A 9 -2.72 -4.76 -1.56
C SER A 9 -1.52 -5.70 -1.43
N ARG A 10 -0.71 -5.58 -0.37
CA ARG A 10 0.54 -6.35 -0.29
C ARG A 10 1.09 -6.44 1.13
N GLU A 11 1.90 -7.43 1.36
CA GLU A 11 2.83 -7.48 2.48
C GLU A 11 4.04 -6.55 2.24
N PHE A 12 4.71 -6.11 3.31
CA PHE A 12 5.90 -5.28 3.19
C PHE A 12 7.14 -6.14 2.90
N GLY A 13 8.04 -5.63 2.06
CA GLY A 13 9.28 -6.33 1.68
C GLY A 13 9.15 -7.34 0.53
N CYS A 14 7.95 -7.58 -0.02
CA CYS A 14 7.76 -8.54 -1.11
C CYS A 14 7.93 -7.93 -2.53
N ASN A 15 8.63 -6.82 -2.67
CA ASN A 15 8.85 -6.11 -3.96
C ASN A 15 7.59 -5.79 -4.78
N ALA A 16 6.43 -5.77 -4.15
CA ALA A 16 5.13 -5.59 -4.80
C ALA A 16 4.99 -4.29 -5.60
N ARG A 17 5.72 -3.22 -5.22
CA ARG A 17 5.65 -1.93 -5.93
C ARG A 17 6.25 -2.03 -7.33
N GLU A 18 7.35 -2.73 -7.48
CA GLU A 18 7.97 -2.97 -8.78
C GLU A 18 7.06 -3.84 -9.66
N VAL A 19 6.52 -4.91 -9.11
CA VAL A 19 5.54 -5.76 -9.80
C VAL A 19 4.35 -4.95 -10.28
N ALA A 20 3.77 -4.10 -9.41
CA ALA A 20 2.62 -3.26 -9.75
C ALA A 20 2.94 -2.23 -10.84
N ARG A 21 4.12 -1.61 -10.80
CA ARG A 21 4.58 -0.66 -11.83
C ARG A 21 4.79 -1.33 -13.19
N LYS A 22 5.43 -2.50 -13.20
CA LYS A 22 5.59 -3.29 -14.43
C LYS A 22 4.24 -3.68 -15.01
N ALA A 23 3.32 -4.16 -14.18
CA ALA A 23 1.97 -4.49 -14.63
C ALA A 23 1.23 -3.27 -15.20
N ALA A 24 1.35 -2.10 -14.58
CA ALA A 24 0.74 -0.87 -15.11
C ALA A 24 1.33 -0.47 -16.47
N ALA A 25 2.64 -0.56 -16.63
CA ALA A 25 3.33 -0.28 -17.88
C ALA A 25 2.91 -1.25 -19.00
N GLU A 26 2.89 -2.56 -18.73
CA GLU A 26 2.49 -3.59 -19.69
C GLU A 26 1.01 -3.45 -20.11
N LEU A 27 0.15 -3.06 -19.18
CA LEU A 27 -1.27 -2.85 -19.44
C LEU A 27 -1.57 -1.47 -20.07
N GLY A 28 -0.60 -0.55 -20.09
CA GLY A 28 -0.78 0.82 -20.55
C GLY A 28 -1.82 1.61 -19.74
N VAL A 29 -1.83 1.44 -18.39
CA VAL A 29 -2.81 2.05 -17.50
C VAL A 29 -2.16 2.98 -16.49
N GLU A 30 -2.95 3.91 -15.93
CA GLU A 30 -2.52 4.80 -14.86
C GLU A 30 -2.13 4.02 -13.59
N PHE A 31 -1.11 4.51 -12.88
CA PHE A 31 -0.63 3.93 -11.62
C PHE A 31 -0.66 4.96 -10.50
N TYR A 32 -1.50 4.71 -9.50
CA TYR A 32 -1.67 5.59 -8.33
C TYR A 32 -1.07 4.93 -7.07
N ASP A 33 -0.06 5.54 -6.46
CA ASP A 33 0.64 5.06 -5.25
C ASP A 33 0.79 6.19 -4.21
N LYS A 34 1.95 6.85 -4.18
CA LYS A 34 2.25 7.89 -3.18
C LYS A 34 1.45 9.17 -3.43
N ASP A 35 1.15 9.44 -4.66
CA ASP A 35 0.40 10.63 -5.07
C ASP A 35 -0.97 10.73 -4.40
N LEU A 36 -1.58 9.58 -4.05
CA LEU A 36 -2.84 9.54 -3.31
C LEU A 36 -2.74 10.20 -1.92
N VAL A 37 -1.57 10.10 -1.28
CA VAL A 37 -1.32 10.74 0.03
C VAL A 37 -1.21 12.24 -0.14
N ASP A 38 -0.43 12.67 -1.12
CA ASP A 38 -0.19 14.08 -1.39
C ASP A 38 -1.49 14.80 -1.77
N MET A 39 -2.27 14.21 -2.66
CA MET A 39 -3.60 14.70 -3.04
C MET A 39 -4.60 14.71 -1.88
N ALA A 40 -4.54 13.71 -0.99
CA ALA A 40 -5.42 13.65 0.17
C ALA A 40 -5.03 14.68 1.22
N ALA A 41 -3.74 14.90 1.46
CA ALA A 41 -3.24 15.93 2.36
C ALA A 41 -3.65 17.33 1.89
N GLU A 42 -3.45 17.62 0.61
CA GLU A 42 -3.88 18.88 -0.02
C GLU A 42 -5.39 19.10 0.12
N ARG A 43 -6.21 18.11 -0.25
CA ARG A 43 -7.67 18.19 -0.13
C ARG A 43 -8.15 18.37 1.32
N ALA A 44 -7.47 17.75 2.26
CA ALA A 44 -7.78 17.89 3.68
C ALA A 44 -7.28 19.23 4.28
N GLY A 45 -6.44 19.98 3.57
CA GLY A 45 -5.77 21.16 4.10
C GLY A 45 -4.87 20.83 5.30
N ILE A 46 -4.20 19.69 5.25
CA ILE A 46 -3.30 19.18 6.30
C ILE A 46 -1.91 19.06 5.67
N SER A 47 -0.84 19.41 6.42
CA SER A 47 0.50 19.20 5.89
C SER A 47 0.74 17.69 5.66
N ARG A 48 1.54 17.35 4.66
CA ARG A 48 1.93 15.96 4.39
C ARG A 48 2.54 15.29 5.62
N ASP A 49 3.37 16.02 6.35
CA ASP A 49 4.01 15.53 7.57
C ASP A 49 2.98 15.25 8.66
N SER A 50 2.00 16.15 8.88
CA SER A 50 0.87 15.89 9.80
C SER A 50 -0.02 14.73 9.34
N PHE A 51 -0.06 14.43 8.06
CA PHE A 51 -0.75 13.26 7.51
C PHE A 51 0.06 11.97 7.75
N LEU A 52 1.37 12.09 7.86
CA LEU A 52 2.33 11.00 8.05
C LEU A 52 2.85 10.90 9.48
N ASP A 53 2.73 11.96 10.29
CA ASP A 53 3.32 12.05 11.63
C ASP A 53 2.37 11.66 12.75
N SER A 54 2.87 10.82 13.62
CA SER A 54 3.11 11.06 15.04
C SER A 54 3.96 9.94 15.65
N GLU A 55 5.13 10.38 16.07
CA GLU A 55 6.00 9.95 17.20
C GLU A 55 6.54 8.54 17.28
N GLU A 56 7.72 8.47 17.46
CA GLU A 56 8.83 8.30 18.39
C GLU A 56 10.01 7.49 17.83
N MET A 57 11.18 8.07 18.01
CA MET A 57 12.52 7.64 17.65
C MET A 57 12.74 6.14 17.46
N LEU A 58 12.90 5.76 16.22
CA LEU A 58 13.65 4.60 15.81
C LEU A 58 14.94 5.06 15.15
N ASP A 59 15.91 4.16 15.16
CA ASP A 59 17.18 4.33 14.46
C ASP A 59 17.02 5.14 13.17
N LYS A 60 17.82 6.21 13.04
CA LYS A 60 17.73 7.21 11.96
C LYS A 60 17.66 6.61 10.55
N ASN A 61 18.22 5.42 10.36
CA ASN A 61 18.18 4.72 9.09
C ASN A 61 16.82 4.06 8.81
N ALA A 62 16.22 3.40 9.80
CA ALA A 62 14.90 2.80 9.68
C ALA A 62 13.80 3.86 9.49
N ASP A 63 13.92 5.00 10.15
CA ASP A 63 12.99 6.13 10.03
C ASP A 63 13.07 6.79 8.65
N ARG A 64 14.31 6.97 8.12
CA ARG A 64 14.52 7.49 6.76
C ARG A 64 13.94 6.54 5.71
N LEU A 65 14.09 5.24 5.93
CA LEU A 65 13.54 4.21 5.06
C LEU A 65 12.00 4.20 5.11
N LEU A 66 11.41 4.26 6.29
CA LEU A 66 9.96 4.35 6.47
C LEU A 66 9.38 5.59 5.77
N LYS A 67 10.01 6.76 5.92
CA LYS A 67 9.62 7.98 5.21
C LYS A 67 9.70 7.83 3.70
N SER A 68 10.70 7.13 3.18
CA SER A 68 10.82 6.85 1.74
C SER A 68 9.69 5.98 1.20
N PHE A 69 9.08 5.16 2.05
CA PHE A 69 7.90 4.35 1.71
C PHE A 69 6.58 5.07 2.00
N GLY A 70 6.60 6.31 2.47
CA GLY A 70 5.42 7.09 2.82
C GLY A 70 4.79 6.66 4.15
N TYR A 71 5.61 6.20 5.10
CA TYR A 71 5.20 5.93 6.47
C TYR A 71 5.86 6.93 7.41
N GLY A 72 5.06 7.62 8.22
CA GLY A 72 5.54 8.39 9.36
C GLY A 72 5.93 7.48 10.53
N SER A 73 6.64 8.01 11.50
CA SER A 73 6.98 7.31 12.74
C SER A 73 5.73 7.16 13.61
N SER A 74 5.55 6.00 14.13
CA SER A 74 4.57 5.42 15.06
C SER A 74 3.53 6.31 15.76
N THR A 75 2.41 5.78 16.01
CA THR A 75 1.12 6.24 16.56
C THR A 75 0.32 7.09 15.58
N GLN A 76 -0.11 6.44 14.55
CA GLN A 76 -1.03 7.02 13.57
C GLN A 76 -2.36 7.39 14.26
N PHE A 77 -2.52 8.67 14.59
CA PHE A 77 -3.85 9.24 14.72
C PHE A 77 -4.44 9.36 13.32
N TYR A 78 -5.26 8.40 12.96
CA TYR A 78 -6.05 8.48 11.74
C TYR A 78 -7.13 9.53 11.93
N SER A 79 -6.92 10.72 11.39
CA SER A 79 -8.01 11.68 11.44
C SER A 79 -9.08 11.27 10.43
N ASP A 80 -10.34 11.24 10.87
CA ASP A 80 -11.49 10.93 9.98
C ASP A 80 -11.50 11.84 8.75
N LYS A 81 -11.03 13.08 8.91
CA LYS A 81 -10.90 14.05 7.81
C LYS A 81 -9.90 13.58 6.75
N ALA A 82 -8.76 13.05 7.16
CA ALA A 82 -7.73 12.53 6.26
C ALA A 82 -8.20 11.26 5.54
N VAL A 83 -8.83 10.34 6.27
CA VAL A 83 -9.42 9.13 5.71
C VAL A 83 -10.49 9.48 4.69
N LYS A 84 -11.40 10.40 5.02
CA LYS A 84 -12.44 10.85 4.10
C LYS A 84 -11.86 11.47 2.84
N ALA A 85 -10.89 12.37 2.96
CA ALA A 85 -10.23 12.98 1.80
C ALA A 85 -9.57 11.93 0.89
N GLN A 86 -8.94 10.91 1.47
CA GLN A 86 -8.35 9.80 0.72
C GLN A 86 -9.41 8.96 -0.02
N VAL A 87 -10.52 8.64 0.65
CA VAL A 87 -11.64 7.90 0.03
C VAL A 87 -12.22 8.68 -1.14
N ASP A 88 -12.45 9.98 -0.96
CA ASP A 88 -13.02 10.85 -2.00
C ASP A 88 -12.09 10.94 -3.22
N ILE A 89 -10.78 11.08 -3.01
CA ILE A 89 -9.80 11.09 -4.11
C ILE A 89 -9.77 9.77 -4.86
N ILE A 90 -9.75 8.64 -4.17
CA ILE A 90 -9.77 7.33 -4.81
C ILE A 90 -11.01 7.18 -5.70
N ARG A 91 -12.17 7.60 -5.21
CA ARG A 91 -13.43 7.58 -5.98
C ARG A 91 -13.39 8.52 -7.17
N ASP A 92 -12.89 9.74 -7.01
CA ASP A 92 -12.78 10.72 -8.11
C ASP A 92 -11.86 10.20 -9.22
N LEU A 93 -10.70 9.66 -8.85
CA LEU A 93 -9.77 9.05 -9.81
C LEU A 93 -10.38 7.82 -10.49
N ALA A 94 -11.07 6.98 -9.72
CA ALA A 94 -11.77 5.82 -10.27
C ALA A 94 -12.92 6.22 -11.21
N ASN A 95 -13.51 7.38 -11.08
CA ASN A 95 -14.56 7.87 -11.98
C ASN A 95 -14.03 8.46 -13.30
N LYS A 96 -12.72 8.70 -13.42
CA LYS A 96 -12.11 9.09 -14.71
C LYS A 96 -12.33 7.99 -15.75
N ARG A 97 -12.31 8.36 -17.04
CA ARG A 97 -12.58 7.42 -18.14
C ARG A 97 -11.40 6.52 -18.52
N VAL A 98 -10.41 6.38 -17.65
CA VAL A 98 -9.20 5.59 -17.88
C VAL A 98 -9.14 4.37 -16.95
N SER A 99 -8.53 3.29 -17.42
CA SER A 99 -8.20 2.15 -16.56
C SER A 99 -7.02 2.50 -15.66
N ALA A 100 -6.99 1.95 -14.45
CA ALA A 100 -5.97 2.31 -13.47
C ALA A 100 -5.64 1.18 -12.51
N ILE A 101 -4.42 1.21 -11.96
CA ILE A 101 -3.98 0.42 -10.81
C ILE A 101 -3.86 1.34 -9.60
N PHE A 102 -4.56 1.01 -8.52
CA PHE A 102 -4.47 1.66 -7.21
C PHE A 102 -3.63 0.80 -6.26
N PHE A 103 -2.55 1.38 -5.72
CA PHE A 103 -1.60 0.64 -4.90
C PHE A 103 -1.78 0.92 -3.40
N GLY A 104 -2.51 0.07 -2.71
CA GLY A 104 -2.81 0.17 -1.27
C GLY A 104 -3.92 1.15 -0.93
N ARG A 105 -3.81 1.80 0.24
CA ARG A 105 -4.74 2.85 0.73
C ARG A 105 -6.19 2.41 0.86
N CYS A 106 -6.42 1.15 1.17
CA CYS A 106 -7.77 0.57 1.26
C CYS A 106 -8.61 0.72 -0.03
N ALA A 107 -7.95 0.92 -1.19
CA ALA A 107 -8.66 1.08 -2.45
C ALA A 107 -9.52 -0.15 -2.80
N ASP A 108 -9.09 -1.36 -2.38
CA ASP A 108 -9.86 -2.60 -2.50
C ASP A 108 -11.22 -2.53 -1.79
N TYR A 109 -11.27 -1.85 -0.64
CA TYR A 109 -12.52 -1.63 0.09
C TYR A 109 -13.32 -0.46 -0.47
N VAL A 110 -12.66 0.65 -0.78
CA VAL A 110 -13.31 1.86 -1.33
C VAL A 110 -14.01 1.58 -2.65
N LEU A 111 -13.41 0.73 -3.49
CA LEU A 111 -13.88 0.42 -4.84
C LEU A 111 -14.57 -0.95 -4.95
N ARG A 112 -14.92 -1.59 -3.84
CA ARG A 112 -15.51 -2.95 -3.81
C ARG A 112 -16.83 -3.09 -4.61
N GLU A 113 -17.56 -2.00 -4.77
CA GLU A 113 -18.82 -1.98 -5.54
C GLU A 113 -18.62 -1.42 -6.96
N TYR A 114 -17.36 -1.12 -7.33
CA TYR A 114 -17.08 -0.55 -8.64
C TYR A 114 -17.17 -1.63 -9.72
N PRO A 115 -17.89 -1.37 -10.83
CA PRO A 115 -17.98 -2.37 -11.90
C PRO A 115 -16.61 -2.60 -12.56
N ASN A 116 -16.30 -3.82 -12.96
CA ASN A 116 -15.03 -4.20 -13.58
C ASN A 116 -13.80 -3.87 -12.71
N HIS A 117 -13.82 -4.23 -11.44
CA HIS A 117 -12.65 -4.12 -10.57
C HIS A 117 -12.09 -5.51 -10.22
N MET A 118 -10.78 -5.54 -9.94
CA MET A 118 -10.07 -6.72 -9.44
C MET A 118 -9.23 -6.34 -8.23
N ASN A 119 -9.41 -7.05 -7.12
CA ASN A 119 -8.61 -6.90 -5.91
C ASN A 119 -7.52 -7.97 -5.88
N VAL A 120 -6.26 -7.53 -5.95
CA VAL A 120 -5.07 -8.39 -5.91
C VAL A 120 -4.34 -8.20 -4.59
N PHE A 121 -3.85 -9.29 -4.02
CA PHE A 121 -2.97 -9.27 -2.85
C PHE A 121 -1.64 -9.95 -3.18
N LEU A 122 -0.54 -9.22 -3.02
CA LEU A 122 0.82 -9.72 -3.25
C LEU A 122 1.46 -10.06 -1.90
N TYR A 123 2.04 -11.25 -1.79
CA TYR A 123 2.70 -11.72 -0.58
C TYR A 123 3.96 -12.53 -0.90
N ALA A 124 4.77 -12.79 0.12
CA ALA A 124 5.89 -13.72 0.03
C ALA A 124 6.21 -14.27 1.43
N PRO A 125 6.91 -15.42 1.55
CA PRO A 125 7.40 -15.93 2.80
C PRO A 125 8.23 -14.87 3.56
N LEU A 126 8.12 -14.84 4.89
CA LEU A 126 8.81 -13.83 5.70
C LEU A 126 10.32 -13.80 5.46
N GLU A 127 10.94 -14.98 5.35
CA GLU A 127 12.39 -15.09 5.09
C GLU A 127 12.79 -14.46 3.75
N ALA A 128 12.03 -14.70 2.70
CA ALA A 128 12.26 -14.09 1.39
C ALA A 128 12.13 -12.56 1.44
N ARG A 129 11.14 -12.06 2.19
CA ARG A 129 10.95 -10.62 2.39
C ARG A 129 12.10 -10.00 3.17
N ILE A 130 12.58 -10.66 4.25
CA ILE A 130 13.73 -10.19 5.04
C ILE A 130 14.97 -10.16 4.14
N LYS A 131 15.25 -11.24 3.41
CA LYS A 131 16.37 -11.31 2.48
C LYS A 131 16.36 -10.18 1.47
N HIS A 132 15.21 -9.94 0.84
CA HIS A 132 15.04 -8.83 -0.10
C HIS A 132 15.32 -7.46 0.54
N MET A 133 14.88 -7.25 1.76
CA MET A 133 15.11 -5.99 2.48
C MET A 133 16.60 -5.81 2.85
N CYS A 134 17.29 -6.88 3.25
CA CYS A 134 18.74 -6.84 3.50
C CYS A 134 19.52 -6.49 2.22
N GLU A 135 19.22 -7.17 1.11
CA GLU A 135 19.92 -6.97 -0.16
C GLU A 135 19.66 -5.59 -0.80
N THR A 136 18.45 -5.08 -0.65
CA THR A 136 18.05 -3.83 -1.33
C THR A 136 18.36 -2.58 -0.52
N TYR A 137 18.34 -2.67 0.82
CA TYR A 137 18.43 -1.51 1.72
C TYR A 137 19.58 -1.57 2.71
N ASP A 138 20.49 -2.55 2.55
CA ASP A 138 21.66 -2.75 3.40
C ASP A 138 21.31 -2.86 4.91
N LEU A 139 20.22 -3.59 5.20
CA LEU A 139 19.76 -3.84 6.57
C LEU A 139 20.31 -5.16 7.07
N SER A 140 20.58 -5.24 8.37
CA SER A 140 20.80 -6.52 9.03
C SER A 140 19.49 -7.32 9.12
N TRP A 141 19.59 -8.64 9.25
CA TRP A 141 18.42 -9.52 9.36
C TRP A 141 17.46 -9.13 10.48
N PRO A 142 17.93 -8.83 11.73
CA PRO A 142 17.03 -8.39 12.81
C PRO A 142 16.34 -7.04 12.52
N GLU A 143 17.04 -6.11 11.88
CA GLU A 143 16.45 -4.81 11.50
C GLU A 143 15.37 -4.99 10.45
N ALA A 144 15.62 -5.79 9.42
CA ALA A 144 14.65 -6.09 8.38
C ALA A 144 13.40 -6.79 8.93
N ASP A 145 13.56 -7.80 9.81
CA ASP A 145 12.46 -8.49 10.46
C ASP A 145 11.60 -7.54 11.30
N LYS A 146 12.24 -6.73 12.14
CA LYS A 146 11.57 -5.73 12.97
C LYS A 146 10.80 -4.71 12.13
N LEU A 147 11.41 -4.23 11.05
CA LEU A 147 10.81 -3.27 10.13
C LEU A 147 9.59 -3.85 9.41
N ILE A 148 9.72 -5.07 8.88
CA ILE A 148 8.63 -5.77 8.19
C ILE A 148 7.43 -5.95 9.12
N LYS A 149 7.63 -6.50 10.31
CA LYS A 149 6.58 -6.72 11.30
C LYS A 149 5.89 -5.42 11.71
N ARG A 150 6.66 -4.34 11.86
CA ARG A 150 6.12 -3.03 12.20
C ARG A 150 5.24 -2.48 11.08
N VAL A 151 5.73 -2.43 9.85
CA VAL A 151 4.98 -1.88 8.71
C VAL A 151 3.73 -2.69 8.42
N ASP A 152 3.81 -4.01 8.47
CA ASP A 152 2.64 -4.86 8.26
C ASP A 152 1.58 -4.67 9.35
N ARG A 153 2.00 -4.49 10.61
CA ARG A 153 1.09 -4.14 11.72
C ARG A 153 0.43 -2.79 11.51
N GLN A 154 1.18 -1.76 11.12
CA GLN A 154 0.63 -0.44 10.83
C GLN A 154 -0.41 -0.50 9.70
N ARG A 155 -0.10 -1.22 8.62
CA ARG A 155 -1.05 -1.43 7.51
C ARG A 155 -2.30 -2.19 7.94
N HIS A 156 -2.13 -3.21 8.77
CA HIS A 156 -3.26 -3.98 9.32
C HIS A 156 -4.17 -3.08 10.16
N ASN A 157 -3.60 -2.31 11.08
CA ASN A 157 -4.34 -1.41 11.96
C ASN A 157 -5.09 -0.34 11.16
N TYR A 158 -4.42 0.28 10.19
CA TYR A 158 -5.06 1.25 9.30
C TYR A 158 -6.22 0.63 8.52
N TYR A 159 -6.01 -0.52 7.93
CA TYR A 159 -7.06 -1.22 7.18
C TYR A 159 -8.26 -1.56 8.07
N LYS A 160 -8.00 -2.08 9.27
CA LYS A 160 -9.04 -2.40 10.25
C LYS A 160 -9.81 -1.15 10.70
N TYR A 161 -9.11 -0.04 10.93
CA TYR A 161 -9.74 1.23 11.28
C TYR A 161 -10.67 1.74 10.18
N VAL A 162 -10.22 1.73 8.93
CA VAL A 162 -10.99 2.25 7.78
C VAL A 162 -12.14 1.33 7.38
N THR A 163 -11.96 0.01 7.50
CA THR A 163 -12.86 -0.98 6.89
C THR A 163 -13.61 -1.86 7.88
N GLY A 164 -13.16 -1.93 9.13
CA GLY A 164 -13.63 -2.91 10.13
C GLY A 164 -13.19 -4.36 9.86
N LYS A 165 -12.40 -4.61 8.80
CA LYS A 165 -12.01 -5.96 8.35
C LYS A 165 -10.50 -6.18 8.51
N ASN A 166 -10.07 -7.44 8.39
CA ASN A 166 -8.65 -7.77 8.36
C ASN A 166 -8.08 -7.63 6.94
N ARG A 167 -6.89 -7.06 6.83
CA ARG A 167 -6.25 -6.75 5.54
C ARG A 167 -5.97 -7.96 4.66
N GLY A 168 -5.62 -9.09 5.26
CA GLY A 168 -5.24 -10.33 4.57
C GLY A 168 -6.37 -11.31 4.33
N ASP A 169 -7.61 -10.99 4.69
CA ASP A 169 -8.75 -11.89 4.53
C ASP A 169 -8.98 -12.20 3.04
N ARG A 170 -9.04 -13.48 2.71
CA ARG A 170 -9.23 -13.98 1.33
C ARG A 170 -10.55 -13.52 0.73
N ASP A 171 -11.58 -13.41 1.53
CA ASP A 171 -12.94 -13.05 1.10
C ASP A 171 -13.02 -11.67 0.44
N ASN A 172 -12.01 -10.84 0.67
CA ASN A 172 -11.91 -9.51 0.07
C ASN A 172 -10.95 -9.45 -1.13
N LYS A 173 -10.45 -10.61 -1.60
CA LYS A 173 -9.44 -10.67 -2.68
C LYS A 173 -9.93 -11.59 -3.81
N HIS A 174 -9.80 -11.08 -5.04
CA HIS A 174 -10.05 -11.88 -6.23
C HIS A 174 -8.84 -12.74 -6.60
N LEU A 175 -7.63 -12.28 -6.27
CA LEU A 175 -6.38 -12.96 -6.59
C LEU A 175 -5.34 -12.71 -5.49
N MET A 176 -4.67 -13.79 -5.05
CA MET A 176 -3.53 -13.73 -4.13
C MET A 176 -2.32 -14.37 -4.81
N ILE A 177 -1.21 -13.64 -4.92
CA ILE A 177 -0.01 -14.06 -5.64
C ILE A 177 1.17 -14.10 -4.69
N ASP A 178 1.80 -15.28 -4.59
CA ASP A 178 3.12 -15.45 -3.99
C ASP A 178 4.19 -14.98 -5.00
N VAL A 179 4.81 -13.85 -4.72
CA VAL A 179 5.79 -13.22 -5.63
C VAL A 179 7.22 -13.74 -5.47
N ASP A 180 7.47 -14.61 -4.49
CA ASP A 180 8.76 -15.27 -4.31
C ASP A 180 8.87 -16.54 -5.17
N ARG A 181 7.75 -17.15 -5.51
CA ARG A 181 7.75 -18.32 -6.38
C ARG A 181 8.17 -17.91 -7.79
N LYS A 182 9.34 -18.36 -8.20
CA LYS A 182 9.71 -18.36 -9.61
C LYS A 182 8.66 -19.19 -10.34
N SER A 183 7.94 -18.58 -11.28
CA SER A 183 7.11 -19.36 -12.19
C SER A 183 8.04 -20.33 -12.90
N VAL A 184 7.88 -21.62 -12.63
CA VAL A 184 8.49 -22.67 -13.44
C VAL A 184 7.63 -22.72 -14.71
N VAL A 185 8.11 -22.07 -15.75
CA VAL A 185 7.61 -22.27 -17.12
C VAL A 185 8.43 -23.38 -17.71
#